data_79e0dbf6dce3d2240b3926b1ec9a1c29
#
_entry.id   79e0dbf6dce3d2240b3926b1ec9a1c29
#
_cell.length_a   1.000
_cell.length_b   1.000
_cell.length_c   1.000
_cell.angle_alpha   90.00
_cell.angle_beta   90.00
_cell.angle_gamma   90.00
#
_symmetry.space_group_name_H-M   'P 1'
#
loop_
_entity.id
_entity.type
_entity.pdbx_description
1 polymer ?
#
loop_
_entity_poly.entity_id
_entity_poly.type
_entity_poly.pdbx_seq_one_letter_code
_entity_poly.pdbx_strand_id
1 'polypeptide(L)'
;NNSGNGIFAEDGLTTSTPYAAVFYPSCQTTDRGGSAVVTAPSHMMVRTIIRSDSVSYPWLAPAGTRRGVIDNAARIGYINATTGEFVTIGNNQGLRDVEYVNKINPITFIPGVGITNFGNKTIYGVDSALDRINVARLVAFMRGRLEEIGKQFLFEPNDQITRNEITNAVNGLCIDLVAKRGIYDFLVICDDSNNTPARIDANELWVDIAIEPVKAVEFIYIPLRIKATGAISNSQTPTQTSG
;
A
#
# COMPACT_ATOMS: atom_id res chain seq x y z
N ASN A 1 16.52 16.74 -10.74
CA ASN A 1 17.03 16.69 -12.05
C ASN A 1 16.27 15.78 -12.94
N ASN A 2 15.10 15.92 -13.33
CA ASN A 2 14.86 15.30 -14.61
C ASN A 2 13.59 15.76 -15.24
N SER A 3 13.80 16.57 -16.11
CA SER A 3 13.10 16.76 -17.35
C SER A 3 12.48 15.47 -17.88
N GLY A 4 11.29 15.11 -17.41
CA GLY A 4 10.34 14.31 -18.15
C GLY A 4 10.53 12.80 -18.30
N ASN A 5 11.66 12.25 -17.93
CA ASN A 5 11.89 10.79 -18.00
C ASN A 5 11.73 10.21 -16.58
N GLY A 6 10.63 9.60 -16.25
CA GLY A 6 10.36 9.05 -14.93
C GLY A 6 11.51 8.22 -14.33
N ILE A 7 11.27 7.64 -13.17
CA ILE A 7 12.23 6.80 -12.42
C ILE A 7 12.83 5.62 -13.22
N PHE A 8 12.34 5.37 -14.43
CA PHE A 8 12.80 4.32 -15.35
C PHE A 8 13.64 4.86 -16.51
N ALA A 9 14.11 6.12 -16.46
CA ALA A 9 15.09 6.65 -17.40
C ALA A 9 16.46 5.97 -17.24
N GLU A 10 17.37 6.14 -18.22
CA GLU A 10 18.71 5.49 -18.23
C GLU A 10 19.48 5.63 -16.91
N ASP A 11 19.29 6.72 -16.19
CA ASP A 11 19.87 6.97 -14.85
C ASP A 11 18.90 6.70 -13.69
N GLY A 12 17.74 6.11 -13.95
CA GLY A 12 16.67 5.87 -12.98
C GLY A 12 16.66 4.45 -12.44
N LEU A 13 15.67 4.18 -11.60
CA LEU A 13 15.43 2.87 -11.01
C LEU A 13 14.91 1.92 -12.10
N THR A 14 15.74 0.97 -12.55
CA THR A 14 15.39 0.01 -13.60
C THR A 14 14.71 -1.26 -13.06
N THR A 15 14.72 -1.46 -11.74
CA THR A 15 14.19 -2.65 -11.11
C THR A 15 12.68 -2.52 -10.88
N SER A 16 11.90 -3.45 -11.42
CA SER A 16 10.47 -3.59 -11.13
C SER A 16 10.28 -4.52 -9.93
N THR A 17 9.77 -4.00 -8.82
CA THR A 17 9.52 -4.79 -7.61
C THR A 17 8.34 -4.25 -6.79
N PRO A 18 7.51 -5.13 -6.19
CA PRO A 18 6.44 -4.70 -5.28
C PRO A 18 6.95 -4.27 -3.90
N TYR A 19 8.24 -4.50 -3.59
CA TYR A 19 8.81 -4.23 -2.27
C TYR A 19 9.52 -2.87 -2.16
N ALA A 20 9.43 -2.03 -3.18
CA ALA A 20 9.98 -0.68 -3.15
C ALA A 20 8.95 0.35 -3.61
N ALA A 21 9.07 1.57 -3.09
CA ALA A 21 8.24 2.71 -3.44
C ALA A 21 9.08 3.99 -3.50
N VAL A 22 8.74 4.88 -4.41
CA VAL A 22 9.40 6.17 -4.59
C VAL A 22 8.45 7.28 -4.18
N PHE A 23 8.97 8.28 -3.49
CA PHE A 23 8.24 9.43 -3.01
C PHE A 23 8.93 10.73 -3.46
N TYR A 24 8.16 11.76 -3.75
CA TYR A 24 8.65 13.08 -4.15
C TYR A 24 7.66 14.16 -3.69
N PRO A 25 8.09 15.34 -3.35
CA PRO A 25 9.47 15.85 -3.26
C PRO A 25 10.14 15.59 -1.89
N SER A 26 11.36 16.11 -1.73
CA SER A 26 12.04 16.14 -0.43
C SER A 26 11.32 17.04 0.55
N CYS A 27 11.53 16.81 1.84
CA CYS A 27 10.96 17.61 2.91
C CYS A 27 12.04 18.37 3.66
N GLN A 28 11.73 19.58 4.08
CA GLN A 28 12.55 20.32 5.04
C GLN A 28 11.97 20.16 6.44
N THR A 29 12.81 19.79 7.37
CA THR A 29 12.50 19.62 8.80
C THR A 29 13.46 20.44 9.64
N THR A 30 13.32 20.40 10.95
CA THR A 30 14.22 21.05 11.89
C THR A 30 14.97 19.97 12.68
N ASP A 31 16.28 20.12 12.82
CA ASP A 31 17.12 19.28 13.66
C ASP A 31 16.94 19.60 15.15
N ARG A 32 17.66 18.88 16.02
CA ARG A 32 17.62 19.12 17.47
C ARG A 32 18.19 20.48 17.87
N GLY A 33 19.04 21.05 17.04
CA GLY A 33 19.64 22.39 17.25
C GLY A 33 18.77 23.53 16.75
N GLY A 34 17.61 23.24 16.15
CA GLY A 34 16.73 24.25 15.56
C GLY A 34 17.08 24.63 14.14
N SER A 35 18.12 24.02 13.54
CA SER A 35 18.52 24.30 12.16
C SER A 35 17.63 23.59 11.15
N ALA A 36 17.35 24.26 10.03
CA ALA A 36 16.59 23.68 8.93
C ALA A 36 17.44 22.64 8.18
N VAL A 37 16.94 21.42 8.05
CA VAL A 37 17.60 20.31 7.37
C VAL A 37 16.69 19.73 6.29
N VAL A 38 17.25 19.48 5.12
CA VAL A 38 16.53 18.80 4.03
C VAL A 38 16.70 17.31 4.17
N THR A 39 15.58 16.61 4.20
CA THR A 39 15.53 15.18 4.44
C THR A 39 14.89 14.47 3.24
N ALA A 40 15.43 13.32 2.87
CA ALA A 40 14.87 12.50 1.81
C ALA A 40 13.41 12.12 2.11
N PRO A 41 12.53 12.11 1.11
CA PRO A 41 11.11 11.81 1.30
C PRO A 41 10.88 10.39 1.83
N SER A 42 11.74 9.43 1.47
CA SER A 42 11.70 8.06 1.99
C SER A 42 11.84 8.01 3.51
N HIS A 43 12.75 8.82 4.09
CA HIS A 43 12.93 8.90 5.54
C HIS A 43 11.66 9.41 6.25
N MET A 44 11.04 10.46 5.71
CA MET A 44 9.77 10.98 6.23
C MET A 44 8.66 9.94 6.15
N MET A 45 8.62 9.19 5.04
CA MET A 45 7.60 8.17 4.83
C MET A 45 7.78 6.95 5.74
N VAL A 46 9.00 6.52 6.03
CA VAL A 46 9.24 5.44 7.03
C VAL A 46 8.65 5.83 8.38
N ARG A 47 8.90 7.04 8.84
CA ARG A 47 8.30 7.55 10.10
C ARG A 47 6.77 7.58 10.03
N THR A 48 6.21 8.09 8.93
CA THR A 48 4.74 8.17 8.73
C THR A 48 4.10 6.78 8.71
N ILE A 49 4.76 5.80 8.08
CA ILE A 49 4.32 4.41 8.04
C ILE A 49 4.32 3.80 9.45
N ILE A 50 5.43 3.95 10.20
CA ILE A 50 5.52 3.44 11.57
C ILE A 50 4.43 4.05 12.47
N ARG A 51 4.20 5.35 12.34
CA ARG A 51 3.12 6.02 13.06
C ARG A 51 1.74 5.49 12.65
N SER A 52 1.51 5.30 11.36
CA SER A 52 0.27 4.70 10.87
C SER A 52 0.05 3.30 11.45
N ASP A 53 1.09 2.49 11.53
CA ASP A 53 1.03 1.14 12.05
C ASP A 53 0.78 1.08 13.57
N SER A 54 1.21 2.10 14.31
CA SER A 54 0.96 2.18 15.75
C SER A 54 -0.52 2.44 16.10
N VAL A 55 -1.30 3.00 15.17
CA VAL A 55 -2.71 3.36 15.37
C VAL A 55 -3.68 2.61 14.46
N SER A 56 -3.15 1.81 13.52
CA SER A 56 -3.95 1.08 12.54
C SER A 56 -3.22 -0.19 12.09
N TYR A 57 -3.69 -0.83 11.01
CA TYR A 57 -3.12 -2.07 10.51
C TYR A 57 -2.12 -1.82 9.37
N PRO A 58 -1.07 -2.67 9.23
CA PRO A 58 -0.05 -2.53 8.18
C PRO A 58 -0.58 -2.55 6.75
N TRP A 59 -1.71 -3.18 6.52
CA TRP A 59 -2.36 -3.28 5.20
C TRP A 59 -3.28 -2.11 4.87
N LEU A 60 -3.36 -1.09 5.72
CA LEU A 60 -4.05 0.14 5.39
C LEU A 60 -3.09 1.11 4.71
N ALA A 61 -3.56 1.76 3.63
CA ALA A 61 -2.72 2.68 2.86
C ALA A 61 -2.16 3.82 3.73
N PRO A 62 -0.83 4.02 3.79
CA PRO A 62 -0.20 5.13 4.51
C PRO A 62 -0.27 6.42 3.67
N ALA A 63 -1.46 6.79 3.23
CA ALA A 63 -1.72 7.89 2.33
C ALA A 63 -2.98 8.66 2.71
N GLY A 64 -3.12 9.86 2.16
CA GLY A 64 -4.26 10.73 2.39
C GLY A 64 -4.28 11.39 3.76
N THR A 65 -5.33 12.17 4.02
CA THR A 65 -5.45 13.06 5.17
C THR A 65 -5.57 12.34 6.53
N ARG A 66 -5.84 11.05 6.54
CA ARG A 66 -6.01 10.27 7.78
C ARG A 66 -4.72 9.61 8.25
N ARG A 67 -3.90 9.06 7.34
CA ARG A 67 -2.73 8.23 7.66
C ARG A 67 -1.44 8.67 6.95
N GLY A 68 -1.56 9.52 5.93
CA GLY A 68 -0.42 10.00 5.16
C GLY A 68 0.17 11.33 5.64
N VAL A 69 -0.30 11.91 6.75
CA VAL A 69 0.17 13.20 7.25
C VAL A 69 1.59 13.08 7.78
N ILE A 70 2.48 13.93 7.28
CA ILE A 70 3.89 14.05 7.65
C ILE A 70 4.02 15.21 8.65
N ASP A 71 4.02 14.88 9.94
CA ASP A 71 3.90 15.85 11.04
C ASP A 71 5.16 16.62 11.38
N ASN A 72 6.32 16.17 10.89
CA ASN A 72 7.61 16.77 11.16
C ASN A 72 8.23 17.50 9.94
N ALA A 73 7.47 17.68 8.86
CA ALA A 73 7.90 18.45 7.70
C ALA A 73 7.34 19.88 7.76
N ALA A 74 8.21 20.88 7.59
CA ALA A 74 7.84 22.28 7.54
C ALA A 74 7.52 22.75 6.12
N ARG A 75 8.28 22.28 5.14
CA ARG A 75 8.14 22.62 3.71
C ARG A 75 8.50 21.43 2.83
N ILE A 76 8.01 21.45 1.58
CA ILE A 76 8.36 20.49 0.55
C ILE A 76 9.08 21.16 -0.61
N GLY A 77 10.03 20.47 -1.22
CA GLY A 77 10.82 21.03 -2.29
C GLY A 77 12.02 20.16 -2.67
N TYR A 78 13.00 20.78 -3.27
CA TYR A 78 14.24 20.13 -3.68
C TYR A 78 15.44 21.05 -3.48
N ILE A 79 16.63 20.48 -3.42
CA ILE A 79 17.87 21.24 -3.44
C ILE A 79 18.23 21.53 -4.90
N ASN A 80 18.38 22.81 -5.24
CA ASN A 80 18.87 23.20 -6.55
C ASN A 80 20.34 22.79 -6.67
N ALA A 81 20.65 21.94 -7.65
CA ALA A 81 22.00 21.43 -7.85
C ALA A 81 23.04 22.51 -8.19
N THR A 82 22.61 23.65 -8.74
CA THR A 82 23.51 24.75 -9.13
C THR A 82 23.77 25.70 -7.97
N THR A 83 22.73 26.05 -7.19
CA THR A 83 22.87 27.06 -6.11
C THR A 83 23.05 26.43 -4.73
N GLY A 84 22.75 25.12 -4.56
CA GLY A 84 22.71 24.45 -3.27
C GLY A 84 21.56 24.88 -2.37
N GLU A 85 20.69 25.77 -2.82
CA GLU A 85 19.58 26.29 -2.03
C GLU A 85 18.35 25.37 -2.10
N PHE A 86 17.57 25.37 -1.03
CA PHE A 86 16.29 24.66 -1.00
C PHE A 86 15.21 25.49 -1.70
N VAL A 87 14.68 24.94 -2.78
CA VAL A 87 13.58 25.53 -3.56
C VAL A 87 12.27 24.89 -3.12
N THR A 88 11.38 25.67 -2.51
CA THR A 88 10.04 25.22 -2.14
C THR A 88 9.17 25.07 -3.39
N ILE A 89 8.43 23.97 -3.49
CA ILE A 89 7.47 23.75 -4.57
C ILE A 89 6.06 23.55 -4.03
N GLY A 90 5.07 23.99 -4.81
CA GLY A 90 3.68 23.62 -4.62
C GLY A 90 3.36 22.43 -5.53
N ASN A 91 3.19 21.24 -4.94
CA ASN A 91 2.83 20.05 -5.70
C ASN A 91 1.32 20.09 -6.00
N ASN A 92 0.95 20.78 -7.09
CA ASN A 92 -0.45 20.93 -7.52
C ASN A 92 -1.01 19.64 -8.14
N GLN A 93 -2.31 19.60 -8.41
CA GLN A 93 -2.97 18.40 -8.91
C GLN A 93 -2.37 17.90 -10.23
N GLY A 94 -2.12 18.78 -11.20
CA GLY A 94 -1.57 18.37 -12.50
C GLY A 94 -0.19 17.73 -12.39
N LEU A 95 0.67 18.26 -11.51
CA LEU A 95 2.01 17.68 -11.25
C LEU A 95 1.87 16.31 -10.56
N ARG A 96 1.00 16.20 -9.56
CA ARG A 96 0.73 14.93 -8.87
C ARG A 96 0.21 13.84 -9.82
N ASP A 97 -0.64 14.19 -10.76
CA ASP A 97 -1.17 13.25 -11.75
C ASP A 97 -0.04 12.70 -12.64
N VAL A 98 0.89 13.55 -13.07
CA VAL A 98 2.09 13.12 -13.82
C VAL A 98 3.00 12.24 -12.98
N GLU A 99 3.28 12.63 -11.74
CA GLU A 99 4.09 11.83 -10.81
C GLU A 99 3.47 10.45 -10.59
N TYR A 100 2.17 10.41 -10.34
CA TYR A 100 1.46 9.17 -10.01
C TYR A 100 1.37 8.20 -11.20
N VAL A 101 1.24 8.68 -12.43
CA VAL A 101 1.35 7.86 -13.64
C VAL A 101 2.72 7.20 -13.72
N ASN A 102 3.78 7.92 -13.37
CA ASN A 102 5.16 7.44 -13.35
C ASN A 102 5.54 6.66 -12.07
N LYS A 103 4.55 6.21 -11.28
CA LYS A 103 4.74 5.42 -10.05
C LYS A 103 5.54 6.16 -8.95
N ILE A 104 5.55 7.47 -8.99
CA ILE A 104 6.09 8.32 -7.95
C ILE A 104 4.93 8.72 -7.03
N ASN A 105 5.08 8.49 -5.74
CA ASN A 105 4.06 8.86 -4.77
C ASN A 105 4.23 10.33 -4.38
N PRO A 106 3.25 11.19 -4.71
CA PRO A 106 3.37 12.62 -4.48
C PRO A 106 3.19 12.98 -3.01
N ILE A 107 4.09 13.82 -2.50
CA ILE A 107 3.93 14.51 -1.22
C ILE A 107 3.46 15.93 -1.53
N THR A 108 2.38 16.36 -0.91
CA THR A 108 1.77 17.68 -1.18
C THR A 108 1.34 18.38 0.11
N PHE A 109 1.18 19.68 0.03
CA PHE A 109 0.57 20.45 1.12
C PHE A 109 -0.94 20.56 0.89
N ILE A 110 -1.71 20.17 1.90
CA ILE A 110 -3.17 20.26 1.89
C ILE A 110 -3.61 21.31 2.92
N PRO A 111 -4.28 22.39 2.51
CA PRO A 111 -4.78 23.38 3.45
C PRO A 111 -5.66 22.76 4.55
N GLY A 112 -5.41 23.13 5.79
CA GLY A 112 -6.12 22.60 6.95
C GLY A 112 -5.65 21.24 7.46
N VAL A 113 -4.78 20.53 6.73
CA VAL A 113 -4.24 19.21 7.11
C VAL A 113 -2.72 19.26 7.28
N GLY A 114 -2.00 19.89 6.34
CA GLY A 114 -0.56 19.95 6.33
C GLY A 114 0.07 19.15 5.20
N ILE A 115 1.37 18.86 5.34
CA ILE A 115 2.13 18.07 4.38
C ILE A 115 1.69 16.60 4.47
N THR A 116 1.32 16.03 3.33
CA THR A 116 0.65 14.73 3.29
C THR A 116 1.15 13.92 2.09
N ASN A 117 1.43 12.64 2.30
CA ASN A 117 1.61 11.68 1.22
C ASN A 117 0.26 11.41 0.55
N PHE A 118 0.20 11.56 -0.76
CA PHE A 118 -1.01 11.38 -1.57
C PHE A 118 -0.87 10.26 -2.60
N GLY A 119 0.04 9.30 -2.35
CA GLY A 119 0.27 8.16 -3.23
C GLY A 119 0.38 6.84 -2.48
N ASN A 120 0.08 5.74 -3.17
CA ASN A 120 0.05 4.38 -2.63
C ASN A 120 0.60 3.34 -3.64
N LYS A 121 1.48 3.77 -4.57
CA LYS A 121 2.05 2.89 -5.59
C LYS A 121 3.42 2.36 -5.22
N THR A 122 3.66 1.10 -5.54
CA THR A 122 5.01 0.52 -5.62
C THR A 122 5.62 0.80 -6.99
N ILE A 123 6.91 0.50 -7.16
CA ILE A 123 7.56 0.56 -8.48
C ILE A 123 7.32 -0.70 -9.33
N TYR A 124 6.38 -1.55 -8.94
CA TYR A 124 6.07 -2.76 -9.68
C TYR A 124 5.48 -2.43 -11.05
N GLY A 125 6.16 -2.91 -12.11
CA GLY A 125 5.83 -2.57 -13.51
C GLY A 125 4.61 -3.30 -14.07
N VAL A 126 4.21 -4.41 -13.43
CA VAL A 126 3.07 -5.21 -13.86
C VAL A 126 1.79 -4.67 -13.22
N ASP A 127 0.72 -4.58 -14.01
CA ASP A 127 -0.60 -4.22 -13.51
C ASP A 127 -1.19 -5.38 -12.69
N SER A 128 -1.09 -5.27 -11.39
CA SER A 128 -1.57 -6.26 -10.43
C SER A 128 -1.89 -5.61 -9.09
N ALA A 129 -2.51 -6.36 -8.18
CA ALA A 129 -2.77 -5.86 -6.83
C ALA A 129 -1.48 -5.48 -6.06
N LEU A 130 -0.34 -6.07 -6.41
CA LEU A 130 0.96 -5.81 -5.80
C LEU A 130 1.59 -4.48 -6.24
N ASP A 131 1.00 -3.77 -7.19
CA ASP A 131 1.42 -2.42 -7.56
C ASP A 131 1.02 -1.36 -6.51
N ARG A 132 0.37 -1.79 -5.42
CA ARG A 132 -0.04 -0.94 -4.30
C ARG A 132 0.72 -1.26 -3.02
N ILE A 133 1.20 -0.22 -2.33
CA ILE A 133 1.97 -0.32 -1.08
C ILE A 133 1.19 -1.09 0.00
N ASN A 134 -0.09 -0.80 0.16
CA ASN A 134 -0.91 -1.46 1.17
C ASN A 134 -1.03 -2.97 0.94
N VAL A 135 -1.18 -3.42 -0.31
CA VAL A 135 -1.26 -4.85 -0.65
C VAL A 135 0.10 -5.55 -0.51
N ALA A 136 1.18 -4.90 -0.97
CA ALA A 136 2.54 -5.43 -0.78
C ALA A 136 2.87 -5.62 0.71
N ARG A 137 2.44 -4.68 1.56
CA ARG A 137 2.61 -4.77 3.02
C ARG A 137 1.71 -5.84 3.66
N LEU A 138 0.49 -6.03 3.16
CA LEU A 138 -0.38 -7.15 3.56
C LEU A 138 0.31 -8.48 3.30
N VAL A 139 0.83 -8.68 2.08
CA VAL A 139 1.51 -9.93 1.70
C VAL A 139 2.76 -10.16 2.55
N ALA A 140 3.55 -9.11 2.82
CA ALA A 140 4.72 -9.22 3.70
C ALA A 140 4.33 -9.60 5.14
N PHE A 141 3.26 -9.01 5.68
CA PHE A 141 2.72 -9.37 7.00
C PHE A 141 2.24 -10.82 7.04
N MET A 142 1.44 -11.24 6.05
CA MET A 142 0.93 -12.61 5.96
C MET A 142 2.07 -13.62 5.89
N ARG A 143 3.10 -13.34 5.06
CA ARG A 143 4.27 -14.23 4.94
C ARG A 143 4.92 -14.48 6.30
N GLY A 144 5.19 -13.42 7.07
CA GLY A 144 5.78 -13.58 8.40
C GLY A 144 4.91 -14.41 9.36
N ARG A 145 3.58 -14.19 9.33
CA ARG A 145 2.65 -14.95 10.18
C ARG A 145 2.51 -16.41 9.74
N LEU A 146 2.48 -16.66 8.44
CA LEU A 146 2.43 -18.03 7.89
C LEU A 146 3.73 -18.81 8.19
N GLU A 147 4.89 -18.14 8.14
CA GLU A 147 6.16 -18.76 8.56
C GLU A 147 6.16 -19.12 10.05
N GLU A 148 5.58 -18.29 10.92
CA GLU A 148 5.42 -18.59 12.35
C GLU A 148 4.48 -19.80 12.57
N ILE A 149 3.37 -19.87 11.85
CA ILE A 149 2.45 -21.00 11.88
C ILE A 149 3.17 -22.26 11.38
N GLY A 150 3.80 -22.20 10.21
CA GLY A 150 4.49 -23.35 9.61
C GLY A 150 5.59 -23.94 10.49
N LYS A 151 6.31 -23.11 11.22
CA LYS A 151 7.37 -23.59 12.15
C LYS A 151 6.85 -24.51 13.25
N GLN A 152 5.61 -24.39 13.65
CA GLN A 152 5.00 -25.20 14.71
C GLN A 152 4.74 -26.63 14.25
N PHE A 153 4.62 -26.84 12.93
CA PHE A 153 4.32 -28.15 12.33
C PHE A 153 5.54 -28.84 11.71
N LEU A 154 6.73 -28.26 11.88
CA LEU A 154 7.97 -28.92 11.46
C LEU A 154 8.21 -30.18 12.31
N PHE A 155 8.51 -31.29 11.64
CA PHE A 155 8.72 -32.61 12.22
C PHE A 155 7.45 -33.32 12.75
N GLU A 156 6.28 -32.74 12.58
CA GLU A 156 5.02 -33.45 12.83
C GLU A 156 4.74 -34.49 11.72
N PRO A 157 3.98 -35.58 12.01
CA PRO A 157 3.60 -36.55 11.00
C PRO A 157 2.81 -35.89 9.86
N ASN A 158 3.13 -36.27 8.61
CA ASN A 158 2.38 -35.79 7.44
C ASN A 158 1.12 -36.62 7.22
N ASP A 159 0.15 -36.44 8.09
CA ASP A 159 -1.13 -37.13 8.06
C ASP A 159 -2.31 -36.15 7.94
N GLN A 160 -3.53 -36.66 7.85
CA GLN A 160 -4.73 -35.85 7.73
C GLN A 160 -4.98 -34.97 8.96
N ILE A 161 -4.52 -35.37 10.15
CA ILE A 161 -4.72 -34.63 11.39
C ILE A 161 -3.87 -33.37 11.32
N THR A 162 -2.60 -33.49 11.03
CA THR A 162 -1.66 -32.35 10.89
C THR A 162 -2.12 -31.39 9.78
N ARG A 163 -2.58 -31.94 8.62
CA ARG A 163 -3.11 -31.10 7.53
C ARG A 163 -4.34 -30.30 7.96
N ASN A 164 -5.25 -30.89 8.74
CA ASN A 164 -6.43 -30.20 9.27
C ASN A 164 -6.03 -29.12 10.30
N GLU A 165 -5.07 -29.39 11.16
CA GLU A 165 -4.59 -28.43 12.15
C GLU A 165 -3.95 -27.19 11.50
N ILE A 166 -3.10 -27.39 10.49
CA ILE A 166 -2.52 -26.29 9.70
C ILE A 166 -3.61 -25.49 9.00
N THR A 167 -4.55 -26.18 8.34
CA THR A 167 -5.68 -25.55 7.66
C THR A 167 -6.49 -24.69 8.61
N ASN A 168 -6.78 -25.18 9.81
CA ASN A 168 -7.51 -24.43 10.83
C ASN A 168 -6.71 -23.20 11.33
N ALA A 169 -5.41 -23.35 11.55
CA ALA A 169 -4.55 -22.24 11.97
C ALA A 169 -4.47 -21.14 10.90
N VAL A 170 -4.31 -21.52 9.62
CA VAL A 170 -4.27 -20.57 8.49
C VAL A 170 -5.64 -19.92 8.28
N ASN A 171 -6.74 -20.70 8.35
CA ASN A 171 -8.09 -20.15 8.29
C ASN A 171 -8.34 -19.12 9.40
N GLY A 172 -7.88 -19.39 10.62
CA GLY A 172 -7.98 -18.45 11.74
C GLY A 172 -7.29 -17.11 11.44
N LEU A 173 -6.08 -17.13 10.86
CA LEU A 173 -5.38 -15.95 10.40
C LEU A 173 -6.17 -15.20 9.31
N CYS A 174 -6.67 -15.90 8.31
CA CYS A 174 -7.40 -15.29 7.20
C CYS A 174 -8.74 -14.68 7.66
N ILE A 175 -9.48 -15.33 8.55
CA ILE A 175 -10.71 -14.79 9.15
C ILE A 175 -10.43 -13.50 9.91
N ASP A 176 -9.35 -13.45 10.69
CA ASP A 176 -8.91 -12.22 11.38
C ASP A 176 -8.59 -11.09 10.40
N LEU A 177 -7.96 -11.40 9.27
CA LEU A 177 -7.68 -10.43 8.21
C LEU A 177 -8.94 -9.92 7.51
N VAL A 178 -9.94 -10.77 7.28
CA VAL A 178 -11.27 -10.35 6.76
C VAL A 178 -11.93 -9.39 7.76
N ALA A 179 -11.99 -9.77 9.03
CA ALA A 179 -12.58 -8.94 10.09
C ALA A 179 -11.89 -7.57 10.22
N LYS A 180 -10.58 -7.50 9.98
CA LYS A 180 -9.75 -6.29 10.03
C LYS A 180 -9.60 -5.58 8.67
N ARG A 181 -10.42 -5.95 7.68
CA ARG A 181 -10.47 -5.31 6.36
C ARG A 181 -9.15 -5.39 5.57
N GLY A 182 -8.40 -6.48 5.73
CA GLY A 182 -7.18 -6.76 4.97
C GLY A 182 -7.47 -7.45 3.64
N ILE A 183 -8.36 -8.44 3.68
CA ILE A 183 -8.80 -9.22 2.52
C ILE A 183 -10.32 -9.26 2.45
N TYR A 184 -10.87 -9.45 1.25
CA TYR A 184 -12.30 -9.67 1.04
C TYR A 184 -12.67 -11.13 1.25
N ASP A 185 -11.87 -12.03 0.66
CA ASP A 185 -12.10 -13.47 0.69
C ASP A 185 -10.77 -14.22 0.60
N PHE A 186 -10.80 -15.51 0.91
CA PHE A 186 -9.64 -16.39 0.87
C PHE A 186 -10.04 -17.84 0.62
N LEU A 187 -9.08 -18.62 0.10
CA LEU A 187 -9.18 -20.05 -0.06
C LEU A 187 -7.89 -20.70 0.44
N VAL A 188 -8.03 -21.72 1.31
CA VAL A 188 -6.90 -22.52 1.82
C VAL A 188 -7.11 -23.96 1.40
N ILE A 189 -6.13 -24.54 0.73
CA ILE A 189 -6.12 -25.94 0.28
C ILE A 189 -4.89 -26.63 0.90
N CYS A 190 -5.15 -27.64 1.70
CA CYS A 190 -4.14 -28.52 2.28
C CYS A 190 -4.74 -29.91 2.43
N ASP A 191 -4.93 -30.59 1.30
CA ASP A 191 -5.55 -31.93 1.22
C ASP A 191 -4.78 -32.83 0.26
N ASP A 192 -5.33 -33.98 -0.09
CA ASP A 192 -4.68 -34.94 -0.98
C ASP A 192 -4.51 -34.44 -2.42
N SER A 193 -5.19 -33.36 -2.82
CA SER A 193 -5.06 -32.79 -4.16
C SER A 193 -3.72 -32.07 -4.33
N ASN A 194 -3.23 -31.40 -3.29
CA ASN A 194 -1.95 -30.72 -3.31
C ASN A 194 -0.84 -31.42 -2.49
N ASN A 195 -1.18 -32.44 -1.67
CA ASN A 195 -0.23 -33.31 -0.96
C ASN A 195 -0.27 -34.72 -1.51
N THR A 196 0.28 -34.89 -2.70
CA THR A 196 0.36 -36.19 -3.39
C THR A 196 1.29 -37.17 -2.67
N PRO A 197 1.15 -38.51 -2.87
CA PRO A 197 2.06 -39.48 -2.27
C PRO A 197 3.54 -39.19 -2.53
N ALA A 198 3.87 -38.73 -3.73
CA ALA A 198 5.28 -38.36 -4.05
C ALA A 198 5.81 -37.20 -3.20
N ARG A 199 4.98 -36.21 -2.85
CA ARG A 199 5.35 -35.12 -1.94
C ARG A 199 5.47 -35.60 -0.50
N ILE A 200 4.58 -36.48 -0.07
CA ILE A 200 4.64 -37.09 1.25
C ILE A 200 5.92 -37.92 1.39
N ASP A 201 6.28 -38.70 0.39
CA ASP A 201 7.51 -39.50 0.34
C ASP A 201 8.78 -38.62 0.32
N ALA A 202 8.67 -37.41 -0.21
CA ALA A 202 9.72 -36.39 -0.17
C ALA A 202 9.77 -35.62 1.16
N ASN A 203 8.93 -35.94 2.14
CA ASN A 203 8.77 -35.22 3.42
C ASN A 203 8.32 -33.77 3.24
N GLU A 204 7.53 -33.48 2.22
CA GLU A 204 6.99 -32.16 1.94
C GLU A 204 5.51 -32.09 2.33
N LEU A 205 5.11 -30.94 2.92
CA LEU A 205 3.73 -30.58 3.15
C LEU A 205 3.45 -29.25 2.45
N TRP A 206 2.41 -29.25 1.61
CA TRP A 206 2.05 -28.11 0.79
C TRP A 206 0.71 -27.52 1.25
N VAL A 207 0.71 -26.19 1.45
CA VAL A 207 -0.48 -25.39 1.77
C VAL A 207 -0.63 -24.31 0.72
N ASP A 208 -1.67 -24.38 -0.09
CA ASP A 208 -1.98 -23.36 -1.09
C ASP A 208 -2.97 -22.35 -0.51
N ILE A 209 -2.63 -21.07 -0.60
CA ILE A 209 -3.44 -19.99 -0.07
C ILE A 209 -3.69 -18.98 -1.18
N ALA A 210 -4.95 -18.78 -1.55
CA ALA A 210 -5.40 -17.71 -2.42
C ALA A 210 -6.11 -16.62 -1.59
N ILE A 211 -5.86 -15.37 -1.90
CA ILE A 211 -6.46 -14.22 -1.20
C ILE A 211 -6.97 -13.17 -2.18
N GLU A 212 -8.05 -12.49 -1.82
CA GLU A 212 -8.54 -11.29 -2.49
C GLU A 212 -8.26 -10.06 -1.61
N PRO A 213 -7.21 -9.26 -1.89
CA PRO A 213 -6.85 -8.12 -1.06
C PRO A 213 -7.84 -6.97 -1.19
N VAL A 214 -8.10 -6.27 -0.10
CA VAL A 214 -8.92 -5.06 -0.10
C VAL A 214 -8.19 -3.93 -0.82
N LYS A 215 -8.85 -3.32 -1.82
CA LYS A 215 -8.33 -2.19 -2.57
C LYS A 215 -8.61 -0.88 -1.84
N ALA A 216 -7.63 0.03 -1.83
CA ALA A 216 -7.81 1.40 -1.35
C ALA A 216 -8.59 2.23 -2.38
N VAL A 217 -9.46 3.13 -1.91
CA VAL A 217 -10.12 4.12 -2.77
C VAL A 217 -9.11 5.22 -3.10
N GLU A 218 -8.83 5.44 -4.37
CA GLU A 218 -7.91 6.47 -4.85
C GLU A 218 -8.64 7.63 -5.54
N PHE A 219 -9.80 7.36 -6.15
CA PHE A 219 -10.61 8.36 -6.84
C PHE A 219 -12.04 8.33 -6.33
N ILE A 220 -12.60 9.52 -6.07
CA ILE A 220 -13.99 9.69 -5.66
C ILE A 220 -14.65 10.65 -6.66
N TYR A 221 -15.69 10.19 -7.35
CA TYR A 221 -16.48 10.99 -8.25
C TYR A 221 -17.79 11.36 -7.56
N ILE A 222 -18.04 12.66 -7.38
CA ILE A 222 -19.25 13.18 -6.74
C ILE A 222 -20.01 14.00 -7.75
N PRO A 223 -20.96 13.42 -8.52
CA PRO A 223 -21.78 14.18 -9.45
C PRO A 223 -22.81 15.02 -8.68
N LEU A 224 -22.66 16.32 -8.70
CA LEU A 224 -23.64 17.25 -8.15
C LEU A 224 -24.65 17.63 -9.25
N ARG A 225 -25.93 17.32 -9.04
CA ARG A 225 -27.01 17.67 -9.94
C ARG A 225 -27.91 18.73 -9.31
N ILE A 226 -28.00 19.88 -9.95
CA ILE A 226 -28.93 20.94 -9.55
C ILE A 226 -30.28 20.66 -10.21
N LYS A 227 -31.33 20.53 -9.39
CA LYS A 227 -32.71 20.38 -9.85
C LYS A 227 -33.53 21.62 -9.51
N ALA A 228 -34.56 21.91 -10.28
CA ALA A 228 -35.51 22.97 -9.97
C ALA A 228 -36.27 22.69 -8.68
N THR A 229 -36.76 23.74 -8.03
CA THR A 229 -37.55 23.65 -6.79
C THR A 229 -38.75 22.71 -6.99
N GLY A 230 -38.91 21.73 -6.09
CA GLY A 230 -39.96 20.71 -6.15
C GLY A 230 -39.65 19.49 -7.04
N ALA A 231 -38.53 19.48 -7.76
CA ALA A 231 -38.16 18.34 -8.63
C ALA A 231 -37.43 17.19 -7.90
N ILE A 232 -37.22 17.28 -6.58
CA ILE A 232 -36.66 16.21 -5.76
C ILE A 232 -37.82 15.46 -5.12
N SER A 233 -38.17 14.28 -5.68
CA SER A 233 -39.06 13.31 -5.02
C SER A 233 -38.20 12.23 -4.34
N ASN A 234 -38.63 11.78 -3.17
CA ASN A 234 -37.96 10.77 -2.36
C ASN A 234 -37.98 9.33 -2.95
N SER A 235 -38.47 9.19 -4.19
CA SER A 235 -38.61 7.89 -4.86
C SER A 235 -37.76 7.88 -6.15
N GLN A 236 -36.44 7.76 -6.03
CA GLN A 236 -35.63 7.24 -7.13
C GLN A 236 -34.56 6.30 -6.59
N THR A 237 -34.93 5.02 -6.56
CA THR A 237 -33.99 3.91 -6.68
C THR A 237 -33.15 4.13 -7.95
N PRO A 238 -31.83 4.10 -7.93
CA PRO A 238 -31.03 4.19 -9.15
C PRO A 238 -31.30 2.95 -10.00
N THR A 239 -31.95 3.12 -11.13
CA THR A 239 -32.06 2.09 -12.16
C THR A 239 -30.67 1.91 -12.75
N GLN A 240 -30.04 0.77 -12.48
CA GLN A 240 -28.84 0.34 -13.19
C GLN A 240 -29.24 0.07 -14.64
N THR A 241 -28.83 0.94 -15.54
CA THR A 241 -28.82 0.64 -16.98
C THR A 241 -27.55 -0.14 -17.27
N SER A 242 -27.71 -1.46 -17.42
CA SER A 242 -26.74 -2.32 -18.05
C SER A 242 -26.65 -1.95 -19.53
N GLY A 243 -25.47 -1.59 -20.01
CA GLY A 243 -25.08 -1.40 -21.39
C GLY A 243 -23.59 -1.73 -21.50
#